data_05152f1ce49f5d9724e6bf0df5ee7692
#
_entry.id   05152f1ce49f5d9724e6bf0df5ee7692
#
_cell.length_a   1.000
_cell.length_b   1.000
_cell.length_c   1.000
_cell.angle_alpha   90.00
_cell.angle_beta   90.00
_cell.angle_gamma   90.00
#
_symmetry.space_group_name_H-M   'P 1'
#
loop_
_entity.id
_entity.type
_entity.pdbx_description
1 polymer ?
#
loop_
_entity_poly.entity_id
_entity_poly.type
_entity_poly.pdbx_seq_one_letter_code
_entity_poly.pdbx_strand_id
1 'polypeptide(L)'
;TAISGASLYRRASFLLDKKNTEVFANHINIFENPHMKKALGSAPFDNDGVATKKRTLVSQGILKDYVLSGYSARKLGLQTTGNAGGVHNLVVEPGEKNLDDMIVEMNKGLLITDMIGFGVNQITGDYSRGASGFWIENGEIAYPVEEITIAGNLIEMYKHIRYIGNDVDPRGNILTGSVMIDKMTVAGK
;
A
#
# COMPACT_ATOMS: atom_id res chain seq x y z
N THR A 1 2.76 -5.66 5.39
CA THR A 1 2.86 -7.06 5.90
C THR A 1 3.17 -8.06 4.79
N ALA A 2 2.52 -8.04 3.61
CA ALA A 2 2.70 -9.05 2.56
C ALA A 2 4.16 -9.23 2.08
N ILE A 3 4.96 -8.17 2.03
CA ILE A 3 6.39 -8.23 1.65
C ILE A 3 7.33 -8.45 2.85
N SER A 4 6.79 -8.69 4.06
CA SER A 4 7.62 -8.91 5.24
C SER A 4 8.25 -10.30 5.23
N GLY A 5 9.50 -10.39 5.64
CA GLY A 5 10.20 -11.66 5.73
C GLY A 5 9.48 -12.68 6.61
N ALA A 6 8.76 -12.22 7.64
CA ALA A 6 7.96 -13.09 8.51
C ALA A 6 6.81 -13.78 7.76
N SER A 7 6.11 -13.07 6.89
CA SER A 7 5.06 -13.66 6.05
C SER A 7 5.64 -14.59 4.98
N LEU A 8 6.77 -14.20 4.39
CA LEU A 8 7.39 -14.96 3.31
C LEU A 8 7.92 -16.33 3.77
N TYR A 9 8.74 -16.40 4.84
CA TYR A 9 9.28 -17.69 5.29
C TYR A 9 8.20 -18.64 5.84
N ARG A 10 7.07 -18.11 6.31
CA ARG A 10 5.88 -18.89 6.71
C ARG A 10 5.01 -19.30 5.53
N ARG A 11 5.36 -18.88 4.32
CA ARG A 11 4.55 -19.06 3.09
C ARG A 11 3.14 -18.47 3.22
N ALA A 12 3.00 -17.41 3.99
CA ALA A 12 1.74 -16.72 4.31
C ALA A 12 1.67 -15.36 3.63
N SER A 13 1.96 -15.33 2.32
CA SER A 13 1.89 -14.11 1.52
C SER A 13 1.52 -14.42 0.08
N PHE A 14 0.54 -13.67 -0.46
CA PHE A 14 0.20 -13.67 -1.88
C PHE A 14 1.31 -13.07 -2.77
N LEU A 15 2.32 -12.42 -2.17
CA LEU A 15 3.51 -11.89 -2.85
C LEU A 15 4.73 -12.80 -2.73
N LEU A 16 4.56 -14.02 -2.21
CA LEU A 16 5.62 -15.03 -2.21
C LEU A 16 6.06 -15.32 -3.65
N ASP A 17 7.36 -15.38 -3.88
CA ASP A 17 7.98 -15.65 -5.20
C ASP A 17 7.63 -14.62 -6.30
N LYS A 18 7.12 -13.44 -5.93
CA LYS A 18 6.75 -12.36 -6.86
C LYS A 18 7.86 -11.31 -7.06
N LYS A 19 9.04 -11.50 -6.47
CA LYS A 19 10.17 -10.59 -6.70
C LYS A 19 10.53 -10.57 -8.20
N ASN A 20 10.73 -9.37 -8.74
CA ASN A 20 10.96 -9.06 -10.15
C ASN A 20 9.77 -9.38 -11.08
N THR A 21 8.57 -9.50 -10.55
CA THR A 21 7.34 -9.59 -11.35
C THR A 21 6.49 -8.33 -11.20
N GLU A 22 5.64 -8.08 -12.17
CA GLU A 22 4.66 -6.99 -12.13
C GLU A 22 3.55 -7.32 -11.12
N VAL A 23 3.38 -6.44 -10.13
CA VAL A 23 2.41 -6.58 -9.05
C VAL A 23 1.47 -5.38 -9.00
N PHE A 24 1.94 -4.21 -9.39
CA PHE A 24 1.19 -2.95 -9.41
C PHE A 24 1.04 -2.43 -10.84
N ALA A 25 0.18 -1.44 -11.03
CA ALA A 25 0.14 -0.65 -12.26
C ALA A 25 1.54 -0.05 -12.58
N ASN A 26 1.87 0.06 -13.85
CA ASN A 26 3.23 0.40 -14.31
C ASN A 26 3.75 1.79 -13.89
N HIS A 27 2.88 2.70 -13.50
CA HIS A 27 3.25 4.04 -13.01
C HIS A 27 3.55 4.06 -11.50
N ILE A 28 3.33 2.96 -10.78
CA ILE A 28 3.50 2.90 -9.32
C ILE A 28 4.97 2.69 -8.95
N ASN A 29 5.49 3.60 -8.14
CA ASN A 29 6.80 3.49 -7.50
C ASN A 29 6.63 3.57 -5.98
N ILE A 30 7.29 2.66 -5.27
CA ILE A 30 7.29 2.62 -3.80
C ILE A 30 8.73 2.47 -3.32
N PHE A 31 9.16 3.35 -2.44
CA PHE A 31 10.48 3.29 -1.86
C PHE A 31 10.45 3.50 -0.34
N GLU A 32 11.49 3.07 0.31
CA GLU A 32 11.75 3.28 1.72
C GLU A 32 12.91 4.26 1.89
N ASN A 33 12.75 5.27 2.74
CA ASN A 33 13.80 6.22 3.06
C ASN A 33 13.95 6.43 4.58
N PRO A 34 14.83 5.67 5.25
CA PRO A 34 15.05 5.78 6.69
C PRO A 34 15.78 7.05 7.12
N HIS A 35 16.27 7.87 6.19
CA HIS A 35 17.10 9.03 6.49
C HIS A 35 16.40 10.38 6.18
N MET A 36 15.07 10.39 6.12
CA MET A 36 14.29 11.61 5.98
C MET A 36 14.39 12.44 7.27
N LYS A 37 14.83 13.69 7.18
CA LYS A 37 14.96 14.56 8.35
C LYS A 37 13.60 14.79 9.01
N LYS A 38 13.53 14.59 10.33
CA LYS A 38 12.34 14.81 11.17
C LYS A 38 11.12 13.96 10.80
N ALA A 39 11.25 12.90 9.98
CA ALA A 39 10.17 11.97 9.71
C ALA A 39 10.08 10.88 10.79
N LEU A 40 8.85 10.42 11.06
CA LEU A 40 8.56 9.54 12.20
C LEU A 40 9.23 8.17 12.15
N GLY A 41 9.45 7.62 10.95
CA GLY A 41 10.08 6.31 10.77
C GLY A 41 11.60 6.39 10.53
N SER A 42 12.26 7.53 10.74
CA SER A 42 13.68 7.67 10.47
C SER A 42 14.53 7.01 11.55
N ALA A 43 15.49 6.19 11.12
CA ALA A 43 16.42 5.49 12.00
C ALA A 43 17.73 5.18 11.27
N PRO A 44 18.90 5.36 11.90
CA PRO A 44 20.20 5.04 11.30
C PRO A 44 20.49 3.53 11.27
N PHE A 45 19.83 2.74 12.14
CA PHE A 45 19.93 1.28 12.23
C PHE A 45 18.59 0.69 12.64
N ASP A 46 18.37 -0.56 12.31
CA ASP A 46 17.17 -1.32 12.69
C ASP A 46 17.28 -1.94 14.10
N ASN A 47 16.28 -2.72 14.53
CA ASN A 47 16.27 -3.33 15.87
C ASN A 47 17.32 -4.46 16.05
N ASP A 48 17.92 -4.94 14.97
CA ASP A 48 19.05 -5.87 15.01
C ASP A 48 20.42 -5.13 15.01
N GLY A 49 20.42 -3.78 14.99
CA GLY A 49 21.62 -2.94 14.90
C GLY A 49 22.22 -2.86 13.49
N VAL A 50 21.48 -3.28 12.47
CA VAL A 50 21.90 -3.24 11.07
C VAL A 50 21.64 -1.85 10.49
N ALA A 51 22.66 -1.25 9.86
CA ALA A 51 22.53 0.05 9.21
C ALA A 51 21.39 0.06 8.16
N THR A 52 20.51 1.03 8.26
CA THR A 52 19.42 1.23 7.32
C THR A 52 19.90 1.92 6.05
N LYS A 53 19.15 1.77 4.96
CA LYS A 53 19.46 2.43 3.69
C LYS A 53 18.20 2.72 2.89
N LYS A 54 18.26 3.77 2.07
CA LYS A 54 17.19 4.03 1.08
C LYS A 54 17.11 2.87 0.10
N ARG A 55 15.90 2.39 -0.17
CA ARG A 55 15.65 1.22 -1.02
C ARG A 55 14.38 1.41 -1.86
N THR A 56 14.41 0.89 -3.07
CA THR A 56 13.23 0.79 -3.92
C THR A 56 12.57 -0.57 -3.69
N LEU A 57 11.32 -0.56 -3.30
CA LEU A 57 10.50 -1.77 -3.09
C LEU A 57 9.67 -2.10 -4.33
N VAL A 58 9.14 -1.09 -5.00
CA VAL A 58 8.43 -1.24 -6.28
C VAL A 58 8.96 -0.17 -7.24
N SER A 59 9.25 -0.57 -8.46
CA SER A 59 9.65 0.33 -9.53
C SER A 59 8.87 -0.01 -10.80
N GLN A 60 8.15 0.98 -11.31
CA GLN A 60 7.31 0.82 -12.50
C GLN A 60 6.40 -0.41 -12.41
N GLY A 61 5.71 -0.56 -11.28
CA GLY A 61 4.81 -1.67 -10.99
C GLY A 61 5.49 -2.99 -10.62
N ILE A 62 6.80 -3.12 -10.79
CA ILE A 62 7.55 -4.37 -10.55
C ILE A 62 8.04 -4.40 -9.10
N LEU A 63 7.71 -5.47 -8.37
CA LEU A 63 8.23 -5.72 -7.02
C LEU A 63 9.74 -6.00 -7.07
N LYS A 64 10.54 -5.11 -6.52
CA LYS A 64 12.01 -5.20 -6.57
C LYS A 64 12.62 -5.86 -5.35
N ASP A 65 11.99 -5.70 -4.17
CA ASP A 65 12.59 -6.24 -2.96
C ASP A 65 11.56 -6.52 -1.85
N TYR A 66 12.00 -7.29 -0.87
CA TYR A 66 11.27 -7.64 0.34
C TYR A 66 11.83 -6.89 1.55
N VAL A 67 11.10 -6.92 2.66
CA VAL A 67 11.43 -6.28 3.94
C VAL A 67 11.89 -7.35 4.92
N LEU A 68 13.19 -7.48 5.17
CA LEU A 68 13.81 -8.60 5.88
C LEU A 68 14.59 -8.15 7.12
N SER A 69 14.27 -8.75 8.27
CA SER A 69 15.15 -8.74 9.45
C SER A 69 16.30 -9.75 9.27
N GLY A 70 17.32 -9.72 10.14
CA GLY A 70 18.38 -10.71 10.15
C GLY A 70 17.86 -12.14 10.33
N TYR A 71 16.84 -12.34 11.18
CA TYR A 71 16.21 -13.65 11.37
C TYR A 71 15.50 -14.15 10.13
N SER A 72 14.59 -13.35 9.56
CA SER A 72 13.81 -13.77 8.39
C SER A 72 14.67 -13.95 7.14
N ALA A 73 15.70 -13.14 6.98
CA ALA A 73 16.67 -13.28 5.90
C ALA A 73 17.41 -14.64 5.97
N ARG A 74 17.90 -15.04 7.15
CA ARG A 74 18.53 -16.37 7.33
C ARG A 74 17.55 -17.52 7.02
N LYS A 75 16.27 -17.41 7.44
CA LYS A 75 15.26 -18.42 7.12
C LYS A 75 14.98 -18.56 5.62
N LEU A 76 15.16 -17.49 4.86
CA LEU A 76 14.93 -17.44 3.41
C LEU A 76 16.21 -17.68 2.58
N GLY A 77 17.37 -17.85 3.21
CA GLY A 77 18.66 -17.93 2.51
C GLY A 77 19.06 -16.61 1.83
N LEU A 78 18.59 -15.47 2.38
CA LEU A 78 18.82 -14.12 1.86
C LEU A 78 19.63 -13.28 2.84
N GLN A 79 19.98 -12.06 2.44
CA GLN A 79 20.61 -11.06 3.31
C GLN A 79 19.55 -10.17 3.94
N THR A 80 19.85 -9.71 5.18
CA THR A 80 19.01 -8.71 5.85
C THR A 80 18.96 -7.40 5.07
N THR A 81 17.84 -6.74 5.17
CA THR A 81 17.62 -5.46 4.50
C THR A 81 17.63 -4.26 5.47
N GLY A 82 18.00 -4.50 6.75
CA GLY A 82 17.99 -3.47 7.78
C GLY A 82 16.56 -3.11 8.21
N ASN A 83 15.67 -4.10 8.28
CA ASN A 83 14.27 -3.91 8.59
C ASN A 83 13.77 -4.78 9.76
N ALA A 84 14.62 -5.09 10.72
CA ALA A 84 14.15 -5.62 11.99
C ALA A 84 13.32 -4.53 12.70
N GLY A 85 12.03 -4.82 12.92
CA GLY A 85 11.05 -3.85 13.42
C GLY A 85 10.08 -3.34 12.34
N GLY A 86 10.32 -3.62 11.06
CA GLY A 86 9.41 -3.27 9.95
C GLY A 86 9.99 -2.23 9.00
N VAL A 87 9.09 -1.57 8.26
CA VAL A 87 9.47 -0.47 7.35
C VAL A 87 9.74 0.81 8.13
N HIS A 88 10.64 1.63 7.58
CA HIS A 88 10.91 2.97 8.09
C HIS A 88 9.94 4.00 7.47
N ASN A 89 10.42 5.02 6.76
CA ASN A 89 9.51 5.89 6.01
C ASN A 89 9.25 5.26 4.64
N LEU A 90 8.09 4.62 4.51
CA LEU A 90 7.62 4.05 3.25
C LEU A 90 6.89 5.13 2.46
N VAL A 91 7.33 5.38 1.24
CA VAL A 91 6.76 6.41 0.38
C VAL A 91 6.18 5.75 -0.87
N VAL A 92 4.89 5.94 -1.07
CA VAL A 92 4.26 5.75 -2.38
C VAL A 92 4.43 7.04 -3.15
N GLU A 93 5.10 7.00 -4.28
CA GLU A 93 5.38 8.20 -5.08
C GLU A 93 4.06 8.87 -5.50
N PRO A 94 3.84 10.14 -5.12
CA PRO A 94 2.61 10.84 -5.46
C PRO A 94 2.54 11.13 -6.96
N GLY A 95 1.33 11.12 -7.49
CA GLY A 95 1.05 11.62 -8.83
C GLY A 95 0.85 13.14 -8.86
N GLU A 96 0.30 13.64 -9.95
CA GLU A 96 0.11 15.08 -10.16
C GLU A 96 -1.24 15.59 -9.66
N LYS A 97 -2.26 14.72 -9.59
CA LYS A 97 -3.65 15.08 -9.24
C LYS A 97 -3.85 15.19 -7.75
N ASN A 98 -4.62 16.18 -7.33
CA ASN A 98 -5.17 16.24 -5.98
C ASN A 98 -6.47 15.42 -5.88
N LEU A 99 -7.04 15.33 -4.68
CA LEU A 99 -8.27 14.57 -4.44
C LEU A 99 -9.45 15.11 -5.25
N ASP A 100 -9.61 16.43 -5.34
CA ASP A 100 -10.72 17.06 -6.06
C ASP A 100 -10.64 16.76 -7.55
N ASP A 101 -9.47 16.85 -8.17
CA ASP A 101 -9.25 16.46 -9.57
C ASP A 101 -9.60 14.98 -9.80
N MET A 102 -9.26 14.12 -8.86
CA MET A 102 -9.56 12.69 -8.93
C MET A 102 -11.07 12.43 -8.83
N ILE A 103 -11.81 13.17 -7.98
CA ILE A 103 -13.28 13.09 -7.85
C ILE A 103 -13.93 13.51 -9.17
N VAL A 104 -13.51 14.62 -9.75
CA VAL A 104 -14.04 15.10 -11.06
C VAL A 104 -13.80 14.03 -12.14
N GLU A 105 -12.62 13.45 -12.21
CA GLU A 105 -12.32 12.42 -13.21
C GLU A 105 -13.00 11.08 -12.95
N MET A 106 -13.24 10.73 -11.70
CA MET A 106 -14.05 9.56 -11.33
C MET A 106 -15.43 9.66 -11.94
N ASN A 107 -16.01 10.85 -11.97
CA ASN A 107 -17.34 11.18 -12.46
C ASN A 107 -18.47 10.44 -11.73
N LYS A 108 -18.37 9.12 -11.56
CA LYS A 108 -19.30 8.28 -10.80
C LYS A 108 -18.54 7.19 -10.06
N GLY A 109 -18.77 7.11 -8.73
CA GLY A 109 -18.08 6.12 -7.91
C GLY A 109 -18.28 6.34 -6.42
N LEU A 110 -17.31 5.89 -5.64
CA LEU A 110 -17.36 5.92 -4.17
C LEU A 110 -16.06 6.49 -3.61
N LEU A 111 -16.15 7.58 -2.87
CA LEU A 111 -15.06 8.11 -2.06
C LEU A 111 -15.13 7.45 -0.67
N ILE A 112 -14.19 6.58 -0.35
CA ILE A 112 -14.08 5.96 0.97
C ILE A 112 -13.27 6.87 1.89
N THR A 113 -13.84 7.23 3.03
CA THR A 113 -13.18 8.06 4.05
C THR A 113 -12.84 7.28 5.31
N ASP A 114 -13.54 6.17 5.57
CA ASP A 114 -13.27 5.30 6.71
C ASP A 114 -13.46 3.82 6.37
N MET A 115 -12.69 2.96 7.02
CA MET A 115 -12.71 1.52 6.82
C MET A 115 -12.74 0.79 8.15
N ILE A 116 -13.69 -0.13 8.30
CA ILE A 116 -13.98 -0.87 9.52
C ILE A 116 -13.51 -2.32 9.39
N GLY A 117 -12.92 -2.86 10.46
CA GLY A 117 -12.54 -4.27 10.57
C GLY A 117 -11.22 -4.63 9.89
N PHE A 118 -10.87 -5.92 9.98
CA PHE A 118 -9.69 -6.54 9.39
C PHE A 118 -10.15 -7.48 8.28
N GLY A 119 -9.93 -7.11 7.04
CA GLY A 119 -10.49 -7.82 5.90
C GLY A 119 -9.47 -8.20 4.84
N VAL A 120 -8.22 -8.54 5.24
CA VAL A 120 -7.17 -8.96 4.32
C VAL A 120 -6.78 -10.41 4.60
N ASN A 121 -7.00 -11.29 3.64
CA ASN A 121 -6.36 -12.60 3.62
C ASN A 121 -4.96 -12.47 3.01
N GLN A 122 -3.94 -12.53 3.85
CA GLN A 122 -2.55 -12.35 3.41
C GLN A 122 -2.03 -13.48 2.52
N ILE A 123 -2.66 -14.65 2.53
CA ILE A 123 -2.23 -15.81 1.72
C ILE A 123 -2.75 -15.68 0.30
N THR A 124 -4.03 -15.33 0.14
CA THR A 124 -4.71 -15.28 -1.17
C THR A 124 -4.76 -13.88 -1.77
N GLY A 125 -4.61 -12.83 -0.95
CA GLY A 125 -4.82 -11.45 -1.36
C GLY A 125 -6.29 -11.02 -1.34
N ASP A 126 -7.22 -11.87 -0.91
CA ASP A 126 -8.61 -11.48 -0.83
C ASP A 126 -8.82 -10.38 0.19
N TYR A 127 -9.63 -9.42 -0.20
CA TYR A 127 -9.91 -8.20 0.55
C TYR A 127 -11.41 -7.99 0.68
N SER A 128 -11.87 -7.76 1.92
CA SER A 128 -13.27 -7.42 2.19
C SER A 128 -13.35 -6.61 3.47
N ARG A 129 -13.85 -5.38 3.42
CA ARG A 129 -13.95 -4.50 4.60
C ARG A 129 -15.26 -3.73 4.59
N GLY A 130 -15.80 -3.50 5.79
CA GLY A 130 -16.80 -2.47 6.00
C GLY A 130 -16.22 -1.10 5.68
N ALA A 131 -17.03 -0.22 5.12
CA ALA A 131 -16.62 1.10 4.74
C ALA A 131 -17.73 2.13 4.88
N SER A 132 -17.35 3.40 5.01
CA SER A 132 -18.20 4.55 4.90
C SER A 132 -17.50 5.65 4.09
N GLY A 133 -18.29 6.59 3.57
CA GLY A 133 -17.76 7.67 2.75
C GLY A 133 -18.87 8.40 2.00
N PHE A 134 -18.63 8.73 0.74
CA PHE A 134 -19.54 9.53 -0.06
C PHE A 134 -19.72 8.93 -1.45
N TRP A 135 -20.96 8.92 -1.92
CA TRP A 135 -21.24 8.64 -3.32
C TRP A 135 -20.88 9.85 -4.18
N ILE A 136 -20.18 9.59 -5.28
CA ILE A 136 -19.80 10.59 -6.28
C ILE A 136 -20.70 10.43 -7.48
N GLU A 137 -21.28 11.53 -7.94
CA GLU A 137 -22.08 11.59 -9.16
C GLU A 137 -21.81 12.89 -9.92
N ASN A 138 -21.60 12.79 -11.22
CA ASN A 138 -21.22 13.91 -12.09
C ASN A 138 -19.94 14.65 -11.65
N GLY A 139 -19.00 13.94 -11.02
CA GLY A 139 -17.75 14.51 -10.53
C GLY A 139 -17.88 15.33 -9.25
N GLU A 140 -18.98 15.19 -8.51
CA GLU A 140 -19.25 15.92 -7.26
C GLU A 140 -19.71 14.96 -6.17
N ILE A 141 -19.52 15.34 -4.90
CA ILE A 141 -20.03 14.61 -3.74
C ILE A 141 -21.55 14.76 -3.71
N ALA A 142 -22.28 13.65 -3.88
CA ALA A 142 -23.73 13.64 -3.94
C ALA A 142 -24.39 13.42 -2.57
N TYR A 143 -24.02 12.33 -1.88
CA TYR A 143 -24.58 12.00 -0.56
C TYR A 143 -23.64 11.06 0.23
N PRO A 144 -23.73 11.04 1.57
CA PRO A 144 -22.96 10.10 2.39
C PRO A 144 -23.49 8.67 2.22
N VAL A 145 -22.57 7.71 2.34
CA VAL A 145 -22.87 6.27 2.37
C VAL A 145 -22.17 5.64 3.56
N GLU A 146 -22.88 4.73 4.23
CA GLU A 146 -22.36 3.97 5.37
C GLU A 146 -22.88 2.54 5.36
N GLU A 147 -22.37 1.68 6.26
CA GLU A 147 -22.76 0.28 6.35
C GLU A 147 -22.61 -0.50 5.03
N ILE A 148 -21.65 -0.10 4.21
CA ILE A 148 -21.31 -0.80 2.97
C ILE A 148 -20.11 -1.73 3.18
N THR A 149 -19.98 -2.71 2.30
CA THR A 149 -18.80 -3.57 2.22
C THR A 149 -18.12 -3.36 0.87
N ILE A 150 -16.82 -3.11 0.89
CA ILE A 150 -15.98 -3.10 -0.30
C ILE A 150 -15.16 -4.39 -0.34
N ALA A 151 -15.09 -5.02 -1.51
CA ALA A 151 -14.39 -6.30 -1.68
C ALA A 151 -13.64 -6.38 -3.01
N GLY A 152 -12.59 -7.19 -3.02
CA GLY A 152 -11.75 -7.44 -4.18
C GLY A 152 -10.63 -8.42 -3.89
N ASN A 153 -9.66 -8.51 -4.79
CA ASN A 153 -8.40 -9.18 -4.57
C ASN A 153 -7.26 -8.17 -4.71
N LEU A 154 -6.34 -8.11 -3.76
CA LEU A 154 -5.29 -7.10 -3.71
C LEU A 154 -4.37 -7.11 -4.94
N ILE A 155 -4.11 -8.27 -5.55
CA ILE A 155 -3.29 -8.33 -6.76
C ILE A 155 -3.97 -7.58 -7.90
N GLU A 156 -5.27 -7.82 -8.08
CA GLU A 156 -6.06 -7.13 -9.10
C GLU A 156 -6.24 -5.65 -8.76
N MET A 157 -6.52 -5.33 -7.49
CA MET A 157 -6.65 -3.94 -7.04
C MET A 157 -5.37 -3.14 -7.31
N TYR A 158 -4.19 -3.71 -7.02
CA TYR A 158 -2.90 -3.04 -7.25
C TYR A 158 -2.61 -2.79 -8.72
N LYS A 159 -2.98 -3.69 -9.60
CA LYS A 159 -2.83 -3.52 -11.06
C LYS A 159 -3.77 -2.49 -11.64
N HIS A 160 -4.92 -2.27 -10.99
CA HIS A 160 -5.95 -1.32 -11.40
C HIS A 160 -5.93 -0.01 -10.61
N ILE A 161 -4.82 0.29 -9.92
CA ILE A 161 -4.60 1.64 -9.38
C ILE A 161 -4.47 2.60 -10.57
N ARG A 162 -5.40 3.54 -10.66
CA ARG A 162 -5.44 4.54 -11.73
C ARG A 162 -4.61 5.76 -11.39
N TYR A 163 -4.71 6.24 -10.14
CA TYR A 163 -3.97 7.40 -9.65
C TYR A 163 -3.55 7.24 -8.20
N ILE A 164 -2.43 7.86 -7.86
CA ILE A 164 -2.05 8.22 -6.50
C ILE A 164 -2.12 9.74 -6.40
N GLY A 165 -2.84 10.25 -5.42
CA GLY A 165 -2.99 11.68 -5.19
C GLY A 165 -1.70 12.34 -4.70
N ASN A 166 -1.60 13.67 -4.87
CA ASN A 166 -0.51 14.48 -4.32
C ASN A 166 -0.81 14.99 -2.89
N ASP A 167 -1.97 14.66 -2.35
CA ASP A 167 -2.47 14.96 -1.00
C ASP A 167 -1.85 14.03 0.06
N VAL A 168 -0.54 13.91 0.08
CA VAL A 168 0.19 12.98 0.96
C VAL A 168 -0.02 13.32 2.43
N ASP A 169 -0.45 12.34 3.23
CA ASP A 169 -0.58 12.46 4.67
C ASP A 169 0.77 12.24 5.38
N PRO A 170 1.35 13.27 6.02
CA PRO A 170 2.65 13.17 6.69
C PRO A 170 2.58 12.66 8.14
N ARG A 171 1.40 12.33 8.67
CA ARG A 171 1.19 11.98 10.09
C ARG A 171 1.68 10.61 10.49
N GLY A 172 2.14 9.78 9.54
CA GLY A 172 2.64 8.44 9.77
C GLY A 172 4.02 8.20 9.16
N ASN A 173 4.48 6.96 9.24
CA ASN A 173 5.68 6.50 8.55
C ASN A 173 5.37 5.81 7.20
N ILE A 174 4.10 5.76 6.81
CA ILE A 174 3.64 5.37 5.48
C ILE A 174 3.07 6.61 4.83
N LEU A 175 3.76 7.12 3.84
CA LEU A 175 3.46 8.37 3.17
C LEU A 175 2.82 8.06 1.82
N THR A 176 1.54 8.31 1.70
CA THR A 176 0.76 8.12 0.46
C THR A 176 -0.32 9.17 0.37
N GLY A 177 -0.66 9.58 -0.83
CA GLY A 177 -1.87 10.33 -1.10
C GLY A 177 -3.08 9.41 -1.26
N SER A 178 -4.21 9.98 -1.60
CA SER A 178 -5.42 9.27 -1.97
C SER A 178 -5.16 8.28 -3.10
N VAL A 179 -5.82 7.12 -3.08
CA VAL A 179 -5.63 6.06 -4.08
C VAL A 179 -6.91 5.84 -4.84
N MET A 180 -6.90 6.03 -6.15
CA MET A 180 -8.02 5.72 -7.04
C MET A 180 -7.82 4.34 -7.65
N ILE A 181 -8.83 3.49 -7.51
CA ILE A 181 -8.87 2.15 -8.11
C ILE A 181 -10.02 2.10 -9.10
N ASP A 182 -9.81 1.57 -10.30
CA ASP A 182 -10.80 1.60 -11.38
C ASP A 182 -12.12 0.93 -11.02
N LYS A 183 -12.08 -0.19 -10.32
CA LYS A 183 -13.30 -0.82 -9.81
C LYS A 183 -13.07 -1.76 -8.64
N MET A 184 -14.07 -1.85 -7.79
CA MET A 184 -14.19 -2.82 -6.71
C MET A 184 -15.62 -3.34 -6.63
N THR A 185 -15.82 -4.47 -5.98
CA THR A 185 -17.17 -4.92 -5.60
C THR A 185 -17.64 -4.11 -4.40
N VAL A 186 -18.83 -3.55 -4.49
CA VAL A 186 -19.50 -2.84 -3.40
C VAL A 186 -20.80 -3.56 -3.11
N ALA A 187 -21.05 -3.87 -1.84
CA ALA A 187 -22.30 -4.44 -1.35
C ALA A 187 -22.81 -3.59 -0.18
N GLY A 188 -24.10 -3.40 -0.10
CA GLY A 188 -24.79 -2.59 0.90
C GLY A 188 -26.17 -2.17 0.37
N LYS A 189 -26.97 -1.59 1.23
CA LYS A 189 -28.28 -1.03 0.85
C LYS A 189 -28.15 0.45 0.52
#